data_0b4c92d497ec7059cb65436d09bbd636
#
_entry.id   0b4c92d497ec7059cb65436d09bbd636
#
_cell.length_a   1.000
_cell.length_b   1.000
_cell.length_c   1.000
_cell.angle_alpha   90.00
_cell.angle_beta   90.00
_cell.angle_gamma   90.00
#
_symmetry.space_group_name_H-M   'P 1'
#
loop_
_entity.id
_entity.type
_entity.pdbx_description
1 polymer ?
#
loop_
_entity_poly.entity_id
_entity_poly.type
_entity_poly.pdbx_seq_one_letter_code
_entity_poly.pdbx_strand_id
1 'polypeptide(L)'
;MNQTNTRAVVETGFLTALIMVFTLVGSSVPFLYMLVSLLVPVTLLVLAARHGIRWSILAVITAAIVMAFFISPLQSLLQVLSVGLPALVLAYGYERRWETSKLLVIPTLVFLVAFPIEMWLSFQFLNIDLVSLWNEEFAKAIKDIEETYRNQGMLEEQIQSQMTVAREAMQQFTYMIAGASFVGVACLNYVICWIANGIMRRAGGRDLPLPGVLQWRMPKWSVYLFLLGLILQYWVNLYPYEWLNFIATNFFILGSYMLLAQGLSCLWYILHTHGYSKTMSMLLIFLSLLMGYAVMIVGMLDLLMDLRHRLAKRSSED
;
A
#
# COMPACT_ATOMS: atom_id res chain seq x y z
N MET A 1 16.37 28.38 27.77
CA MET A 1 15.87 27.36 26.80
C MET A 1 16.88 26.24 26.76
N ASN A 2 16.48 24.99 27.04
CA ASN A 2 17.41 23.86 27.01
C ASN A 2 17.89 23.63 25.56
N GLN A 3 19.20 23.40 25.38
CA GLN A 3 19.80 23.15 24.04
C GLN A 3 19.08 22.05 23.22
N THR A 4 18.48 21.07 23.89
CA THR A 4 17.65 20.03 23.28
C THR A 4 16.38 20.57 22.62
N ASN A 5 15.74 21.58 23.18
CA ASN A 5 14.55 22.22 22.61
C ASN A 5 14.86 23.06 21.37
N THR A 6 15.99 23.79 21.37
CA THR A 6 16.42 24.62 20.23
C THR A 6 16.71 23.76 19.00
N ARG A 7 17.39 22.63 19.19
CA ARG A 7 17.68 21.68 18.12
C ARG A 7 16.39 21.07 17.55
N ALA A 8 15.43 20.67 18.42
CA ALA A 8 14.16 20.14 18.00
C ALA A 8 13.35 21.15 17.17
N VAL A 9 13.33 22.43 17.57
CA VAL A 9 12.66 23.51 16.81
C VAL A 9 13.26 23.68 15.42
N VAL A 10 14.58 23.75 15.31
CA VAL A 10 15.30 23.95 14.04
C VAL A 10 15.09 22.75 13.11
N GLU A 11 15.25 21.52 13.60
CA GLU A 11 15.01 20.31 12.80
C GLU A 11 13.55 20.19 12.37
N THR A 12 12.61 20.50 13.25
CA THR A 12 11.17 20.50 12.89
C THR A 12 10.88 21.54 11.83
N GLY A 13 11.41 22.77 11.95
CA GLY A 13 11.23 23.81 10.94
C GLY A 13 11.77 23.40 9.57
N PHE A 14 12.98 22.83 9.53
CA PHE A 14 13.57 22.32 8.29
C PHE A 14 12.75 21.18 7.65
N LEU A 15 12.37 20.19 8.45
CA LEU A 15 11.59 19.05 7.97
C LEU A 15 10.17 19.47 7.56
N THR A 16 9.57 20.44 8.24
CA THR A 16 8.28 21.02 7.83
C THR A 16 8.40 21.74 6.48
N ALA A 17 9.44 22.52 6.26
CA ALA A 17 9.71 23.14 4.97
C ALA A 17 9.87 22.09 3.85
N LEU A 18 10.55 20.98 4.15
CA LEU A 18 10.71 19.88 3.20
C LEU A 18 9.35 19.22 2.87
N ILE A 19 8.50 18.99 3.87
CA ILE A 19 7.12 18.48 3.67
C ILE A 19 6.35 19.43 2.75
N MET A 20 6.40 20.74 2.99
CA MET A 20 5.70 21.73 2.16
C MET A 20 6.18 21.71 0.71
N VAL A 21 7.49 21.66 0.48
CA VAL A 21 8.07 21.58 -0.87
C VAL A 21 7.61 20.30 -1.57
N PHE A 22 7.69 19.16 -0.91
CA PHE A 22 7.21 17.89 -1.50
C PHE A 22 5.73 17.96 -1.83
N THR A 23 4.92 18.51 -0.95
CA THR A 23 3.48 18.63 -1.13
C THR A 23 3.13 19.56 -2.29
N LEU A 24 3.78 20.73 -2.40
CA LEU A 24 3.58 21.67 -3.53
C LEU A 24 3.99 21.06 -4.86
N VAL A 25 5.15 20.39 -4.90
CA VAL A 25 5.63 19.72 -6.11
C VAL A 25 4.68 18.58 -6.52
N GLY A 26 4.21 17.80 -5.56
CA GLY A 26 3.29 16.69 -5.83
C GLY A 26 1.90 17.14 -6.26
N SER A 27 1.40 18.28 -5.76
CA SER A 27 0.12 18.85 -6.20
C SER A 27 0.18 19.40 -7.63
N SER A 28 1.37 19.79 -8.08
CA SER A 28 1.56 20.37 -9.44
C SER A 28 1.84 19.32 -10.51
N VAL A 29 2.39 18.16 -10.13
CA VAL A 29 2.78 17.10 -11.07
C VAL A 29 2.26 15.73 -10.58
N PRO A 30 1.23 15.16 -11.20
CA PRO A 30 0.56 13.94 -10.72
C PRO A 30 1.52 12.76 -10.50
N PHE A 31 2.51 12.57 -11.37
CA PHE A 31 3.52 11.51 -11.21
C PHE A 31 4.35 11.66 -9.93
N LEU A 32 4.62 12.89 -9.50
CA LEU A 32 5.40 13.16 -8.28
C LEU A 32 4.56 12.97 -7.00
N TYR A 33 3.24 12.89 -7.09
CA TYR A 33 2.37 12.59 -5.96
C TYR A 33 2.73 11.26 -5.30
N MET A 34 3.14 10.26 -6.08
CA MET A 34 3.63 8.98 -5.55
C MET A 34 4.88 9.15 -4.67
N LEU A 35 5.79 10.06 -5.01
CA LEU A 35 6.95 10.39 -4.17
C LEU A 35 6.53 11.13 -2.90
N VAL A 36 5.54 12.00 -2.97
CA VAL A 36 5.03 12.73 -1.80
C VAL A 36 4.39 11.78 -0.80
N SER A 37 3.58 10.83 -1.27
CA SER A 37 2.95 9.81 -0.42
C SER A 37 3.96 8.93 0.32
N LEU A 38 5.20 8.86 -0.17
CA LEU A 38 6.31 8.18 0.48
C LEU A 38 7.14 9.11 1.39
N LEU A 39 7.53 10.28 0.89
CA LEU A 39 8.50 11.15 1.55
C LEU A 39 7.90 11.90 2.74
N VAL A 40 6.65 12.33 2.66
CA VAL A 40 5.97 13.03 3.76
C VAL A 40 5.84 12.13 5.00
N PRO A 41 5.29 10.91 4.92
CA PRO A 41 5.26 10.00 6.07
C PRO A 41 6.65 9.65 6.62
N VAL A 42 7.63 9.38 5.76
CA VAL A 42 9.02 9.11 6.20
C VAL A 42 9.56 10.26 7.04
N THR A 43 9.36 11.51 6.58
CA THR A 43 9.79 12.70 7.29
C THR A 43 9.13 12.82 8.67
N LEU A 44 7.81 12.55 8.75
CA LEU A 44 7.07 12.57 10.01
C LEU A 44 7.51 11.46 10.96
N LEU A 45 7.80 10.25 10.45
CA LEU A 45 8.32 9.15 11.26
C LEU A 45 9.68 9.49 11.86
N VAL A 46 10.61 10.00 11.05
CA VAL A 46 11.94 10.40 11.51
C VAL A 46 11.84 11.48 12.58
N LEU A 47 10.95 12.46 12.38
CA LEU A 47 10.72 13.53 13.34
C LEU A 47 10.16 12.98 14.67
N ALA A 48 9.15 12.11 14.61
CA ALA A 48 8.58 11.45 15.78
C ALA A 48 9.61 10.60 16.53
N ALA A 49 10.42 9.83 15.81
CA ALA A 49 11.45 8.98 16.40
C ALA A 49 12.57 9.77 17.11
N ARG A 50 12.88 10.98 16.65
CA ARG A 50 13.96 11.85 17.20
C ARG A 50 13.48 12.77 18.31
N HIS A 51 12.31 13.34 18.16
CA HIS A 51 11.82 14.44 19.03
C HIS A 51 10.47 14.15 19.68
N GLY A 52 9.80 13.08 19.26
CA GLY A 52 8.48 12.67 19.73
C GLY A 52 7.34 13.15 18.84
N ILE A 53 6.20 12.47 18.94
CA ILE A 53 5.02 12.67 18.08
C ILE A 53 4.49 14.11 18.09
N ARG A 54 4.66 14.83 19.20
CA ARG A 54 4.20 16.23 19.32
C ARG A 54 4.82 17.14 18.25
N TRP A 55 6.08 16.91 17.90
CA TRP A 55 6.76 17.66 16.85
C TRP A 55 6.26 17.32 15.45
N SER A 56 5.92 16.05 15.21
CA SER A 56 5.28 15.64 13.94
C SER A 56 3.87 16.24 13.79
N ILE A 57 3.11 16.31 14.87
CA ILE A 57 1.80 16.99 14.87
C ILE A 57 1.97 18.48 14.57
N LEU A 58 2.91 19.15 15.21
CA LEU A 58 3.21 20.57 14.93
C LEU A 58 3.65 20.77 13.48
N ALA A 59 4.48 19.88 12.94
CA ALA A 59 4.91 19.94 11.55
C ALA A 59 3.72 19.84 10.58
N VAL A 60 2.78 18.92 10.80
CA VAL A 60 1.58 18.77 9.98
C VAL A 60 0.69 20.01 10.08
N ILE A 61 0.43 20.51 11.28
CA ILE A 61 -0.39 21.72 11.49
C ILE A 61 0.24 22.94 10.81
N THR A 62 1.55 23.13 11.01
CA THR A 62 2.28 24.27 10.41
C THR A 62 2.29 24.15 8.89
N ALA A 63 2.55 22.94 8.35
CA ALA A 63 2.50 22.70 6.91
C ALA A 63 1.10 22.98 6.35
N ALA A 64 0.05 22.53 7.01
CA ALA A 64 -1.34 22.75 6.58
C ALA A 64 -1.69 24.25 6.56
N ILE A 65 -1.34 25.00 7.58
CA ILE A 65 -1.58 26.45 7.64
C ILE A 65 -0.86 27.17 6.50
N VAL A 66 0.41 26.88 6.28
CA VAL A 66 1.18 27.53 5.22
C VAL A 66 0.69 27.09 3.84
N MET A 67 0.40 25.82 3.64
CA MET A 67 -0.14 25.29 2.37
C MET A 67 -1.48 25.91 2.00
N ALA A 68 -2.31 26.25 2.98
CA ALA A 68 -3.59 26.92 2.76
C ALA A 68 -3.47 28.26 2.00
N PHE A 69 -2.32 28.92 2.04
CA PHE A 69 -2.05 30.14 1.28
C PHE A 69 -1.63 29.87 -0.17
N PHE A 70 -1.12 28.66 -0.48
CA PHE A 70 -0.63 28.32 -1.82
C PHE A 70 -1.67 27.56 -2.66
N ILE A 71 -2.46 26.69 -2.04
CA ILE A 71 -3.47 25.90 -2.74
C ILE A 71 -4.89 26.40 -2.39
N SER A 72 -5.43 25.99 -1.28
CA SER A 72 -6.62 26.54 -0.64
C SER A 72 -6.74 25.97 0.78
N PRO A 73 -7.44 26.63 1.71
CA PRO A 73 -7.63 26.12 3.06
C PRO A 73 -8.29 24.73 3.08
N LEU A 74 -9.29 24.54 2.22
CA LEU A 74 -10.02 23.27 2.15
C LEU A 74 -9.16 22.16 1.57
N GLN A 75 -8.46 22.37 0.45
CA GLN A 75 -7.55 21.38 -0.14
C GLN A 75 -6.43 21.01 0.84
N SER A 76 -5.88 21.98 1.57
CA SER A 76 -4.88 21.72 2.61
C SER A 76 -5.44 20.82 3.72
N LEU A 77 -6.68 21.06 4.17
CA LEU A 77 -7.35 20.24 5.17
C LEU A 77 -7.59 18.81 4.66
N LEU A 78 -8.05 18.66 3.43
CA LEU A 78 -8.27 17.35 2.80
C LEU A 78 -6.97 16.55 2.71
N GLN A 79 -5.87 17.22 2.38
CA GLN A 79 -4.56 16.57 2.31
C GLN A 79 -4.04 16.13 3.70
N VAL A 80 -4.35 16.90 4.75
CA VAL A 80 -4.09 16.46 6.14
C VAL A 80 -4.91 15.23 6.48
N LEU A 81 -6.15 15.16 6.01
CA LEU A 81 -7.04 14.02 6.27
C LEU A 81 -6.53 12.75 5.60
N SER A 82 -6.19 12.80 4.30
CA SER A 82 -5.82 11.62 3.51
C SER A 82 -4.37 11.17 3.68
N VAL A 83 -3.44 12.11 3.81
CA VAL A 83 -2.01 11.80 3.92
C VAL A 83 -1.47 12.06 5.33
N GLY A 84 -1.80 13.21 5.90
CA GLY A 84 -1.27 13.64 7.20
C GLY A 84 -1.71 12.75 8.36
N LEU A 85 -3.00 12.44 8.45
CA LEU A 85 -3.56 11.66 9.56
C LEU A 85 -3.07 10.21 9.58
N PRO A 86 -3.10 9.44 8.47
CA PRO A 86 -2.52 8.10 8.44
C PRO A 86 -1.01 8.11 8.75
N ALA A 87 -0.27 9.11 8.23
CA ALA A 87 1.15 9.25 8.48
C ALA A 87 1.47 9.57 9.97
N LEU A 88 0.65 10.39 10.63
CA LEU A 88 0.78 10.66 12.08
C LEU A 88 0.51 9.40 12.91
N VAL A 89 -0.49 8.60 12.53
CA VAL A 89 -0.80 7.33 13.22
C VAL A 89 0.37 6.35 13.04
N LEU A 90 0.93 6.27 11.84
CA LEU A 90 2.12 5.45 11.56
C LEU A 90 3.33 5.95 12.36
N ALA A 91 3.56 7.26 12.41
CA ALA A 91 4.64 7.89 13.17
C ALA A 91 4.50 7.66 14.68
N TYR A 92 3.28 7.73 15.21
CA TYR A 92 2.97 7.39 16.60
C TYR A 92 3.25 5.92 16.91
N GLY A 93 2.79 5.02 16.05
CA GLY A 93 3.06 3.59 16.19
C GLY A 93 4.55 3.27 16.13
N TYR A 94 5.29 3.94 15.24
CA TYR A 94 6.74 3.82 15.14
C TYR A 94 7.45 4.29 16.42
N GLU A 95 7.10 5.45 16.95
CA GLU A 95 7.65 5.97 18.22
C GLU A 95 7.35 5.02 19.39
N ARG A 96 6.11 4.50 19.46
CA ARG A 96 5.65 3.56 20.50
C ARG A 96 6.12 2.13 20.30
N ARG A 97 6.87 1.86 19.23
CA ARG A 97 7.41 0.54 18.89
C ARG A 97 6.33 -0.54 18.79
N TRP A 98 5.25 -0.21 18.09
CA TRP A 98 4.20 -1.18 17.82
C TRP A 98 4.76 -2.39 17.07
N GLU A 99 4.15 -3.54 17.27
CA GLU A 99 4.39 -4.72 16.44
C GLU A 99 4.13 -4.42 14.97
N THR A 100 4.87 -5.07 14.09
CA THR A 100 4.78 -4.82 12.63
C THR A 100 3.34 -4.94 12.10
N SER A 101 2.57 -5.92 12.58
CA SER A 101 1.16 -6.10 12.21
C SER A 101 0.32 -4.84 12.51
N LYS A 102 0.48 -4.26 13.70
CA LYS A 102 -0.24 -3.02 14.09
C LYS A 102 0.23 -1.82 13.28
N LEU A 103 1.54 -1.72 13.00
CA LEU A 103 2.10 -0.66 12.16
C LEU A 103 1.59 -0.72 10.73
N LEU A 104 1.32 -1.89 10.20
CA LEU A 104 0.80 -2.03 8.84
C LEU A 104 -0.72 -1.84 8.81
N VAL A 105 -1.45 -2.44 9.75
CA VAL A 105 -2.92 -2.49 9.70
C VAL A 105 -3.56 -1.19 10.17
N ILE A 106 -3.16 -0.63 11.32
CA ILE A 106 -3.87 0.51 11.92
C ILE A 106 -3.81 1.77 11.03
N PRO A 107 -2.64 2.22 10.54
CA PRO A 107 -2.60 3.38 9.63
C PRO A 107 -3.33 3.13 8.32
N THR A 108 -3.33 1.88 7.82
CA THR A 108 -4.07 1.50 6.62
C THR A 108 -5.58 1.61 6.83
N LEU A 109 -6.10 1.16 7.98
CA LEU A 109 -7.52 1.34 8.32
C LEU A 109 -7.89 2.81 8.45
N VAL A 110 -7.01 3.63 9.05
CA VAL A 110 -7.23 5.08 9.12
C VAL A 110 -7.31 5.69 7.72
N PHE A 111 -6.43 5.30 6.80
CA PHE A 111 -6.48 5.73 5.40
C PHE A 111 -7.78 5.31 4.72
N LEU A 112 -8.20 4.04 4.87
CA LEU A 112 -9.43 3.52 4.26
C LEU A 112 -10.71 4.20 4.75
N VAL A 113 -10.68 4.78 5.95
CA VAL A 113 -11.79 5.60 6.46
C VAL A 113 -11.65 7.06 6.01
N ALA A 114 -10.44 7.61 6.06
CA ALA A 114 -10.17 9.00 5.72
C ALA A 114 -10.38 9.30 4.23
N PHE A 115 -9.99 8.39 3.35
CA PHE A 115 -10.07 8.57 1.91
C PHE A 115 -11.52 8.73 1.36
N PRO A 116 -12.49 7.88 1.71
CA PRO A 116 -13.89 8.11 1.33
C PRO A 116 -14.47 9.41 1.90
N ILE A 117 -14.07 9.79 3.12
CA ILE A 117 -14.49 11.08 3.72
C ILE A 117 -13.92 12.24 2.92
N GLU A 118 -12.64 12.17 2.50
CA GLU A 118 -12.01 13.16 1.63
C GLU A 118 -12.75 13.27 0.29
N MET A 119 -13.06 12.13 -0.34
CA MET A 119 -13.82 12.11 -1.60
C MET A 119 -15.18 12.77 -1.45
N TRP A 120 -15.89 12.46 -0.39
CA TRP A 120 -17.20 13.07 -0.11
C TRP A 120 -17.11 14.57 0.15
N LEU A 121 -16.12 15.02 0.94
CA LEU A 121 -15.88 16.44 1.18
C LEU A 121 -15.47 17.18 -0.10
N SER A 122 -14.63 16.57 -0.94
CA SER A 122 -14.22 17.13 -2.23
C SER A 122 -15.43 17.32 -3.16
N PHE A 123 -16.34 16.36 -3.18
CA PHE A 123 -17.58 16.48 -3.94
C PHE A 123 -18.46 17.62 -3.40
N GLN A 124 -18.70 17.67 -2.08
CA GLN A 124 -19.62 18.66 -1.48
C GLN A 124 -19.14 20.11 -1.57
N PHE A 125 -17.84 20.33 -1.42
CA PHE A 125 -17.30 21.69 -1.26
C PHE A 125 -16.49 22.19 -2.45
N LEU A 126 -15.90 21.30 -3.24
CA LEU A 126 -15.10 21.65 -4.42
C LEU A 126 -15.82 21.32 -5.73
N ASN A 127 -16.97 20.66 -5.68
CA ASN A 127 -17.67 20.10 -6.85
C ASN A 127 -16.78 19.17 -7.68
N ILE A 128 -15.80 18.51 -7.04
CA ILE A 128 -14.91 17.55 -7.70
C ILE A 128 -15.46 16.15 -7.43
N ASP A 129 -16.05 15.56 -8.45
CA ASP A 129 -16.46 14.15 -8.41
C ASP A 129 -15.31 13.27 -8.91
N LEU A 130 -14.52 12.77 -7.98
CA LEU A 130 -13.40 11.88 -8.28
C LEU A 130 -13.85 10.59 -8.96
N VAL A 131 -15.06 10.10 -8.68
CA VAL A 131 -15.59 8.88 -9.28
C VAL A 131 -15.92 9.11 -10.74
N SER A 132 -16.58 10.23 -11.07
CA SER A 132 -16.86 10.57 -12.46
C SER A 132 -15.60 10.86 -13.25
N LEU A 133 -14.63 11.58 -12.68
CA LEU A 133 -13.31 11.81 -13.30
C LEU A 133 -12.58 10.49 -13.62
N TRP A 134 -12.60 9.54 -12.70
CA TRP A 134 -12.03 8.21 -12.94
C TRP A 134 -12.74 7.49 -14.08
N ASN A 135 -14.06 7.49 -14.08
CA ASN A 135 -14.86 6.85 -15.13
C ASN A 135 -14.62 7.49 -16.51
N GLU A 136 -14.49 8.82 -16.57
CA GLU A 136 -14.17 9.55 -17.80
C GLU A 136 -12.77 9.19 -18.33
N GLU A 137 -11.75 9.18 -17.48
CA GLU A 137 -10.39 8.81 -17.88
C GLU A 137 -10.30 7.34 -18.31
N PHE A 138 -11.01 6.44 -17.66
CA PHE A 138 -11.10 5.04 -18.11
C PHE A 138 -11.83 4.91 -19.45
N ALA A 139 -12.95 5.59 -19.63
CA ALA A 139 -13.69 5.56 -20.89
C ALA A 139 -12.82 6.09 -22.04
N LYS A 140 -12.04 7.14 -21.79
CA LYS A 140 -11.07 7.70 -22.72
C LYS A 140 -9.96 6.68 -23.04
N ALA A 141 -9.36 6.06 -22.03
CA ALA A 141 -8.33 5.04 -22.23
C ALA A 141 -8.84 3.85 -23.07
N ILE A 142 -10.07 3.38 -22.81
CA ILE A 142 -10.70 2.32 -23.62
C ILE A 142 -10.86 2.77 -25.08
N LYS A 143 -11.28 4.01 -25.31
CA LYS A 143 -11.44 4.57 -26.67
C LYS A 143 -10.09 4.68 -27.39
N ASP A 144 -9.05 5.15 -26.71
CA ASP A 144 -7.70 5.25 -27.27
C ASP A 144 -7.14 3.86 -27.65
N ILE A 145 -7.42 2.83 -26.85
CA ILE A 145 -7.06 1.44 -27.16
C ILE A 145 -7.85 0.93 -28.38
N GLU A 146 -9.15 1.21 -28.44
CA GLU A 146 -9.99 0.84 -29.59
C GLU A 146 -9.47 1.47 -30.89
N GLU A 147 -9.16 2.76 -30.87
CA GLU A 147 -8.59 3.47 -32.02
C GLU A 147 -7.22 2.88 -32.42
N THR A 148 -6.39 2.50 -31.43
CA THR A 148 -5.10 1.87 -31.67
C THR A 148 -5.26 0.53 -32.40
N TYR A 149 -6.16 -0.34 -31.94
CA TYR A 149 -6.44 -1.62 -32.58
C TYR A 149 -7.00 -1.48 -33.98
N ARG A 150 -7.89 -0.49 -34.19
CA ARG A 150 -8.44 -0.16 -35.51
C ARG A 150 -7.34 0.31 -36.49
N ASN A 151 -6.41 1.13 -36.01
CA ASN A 151 -5.27 1.61 -36.80
C ASN A 151 -4.26 0.47 -37.11
N GLN A 152 -4.22 -0.57 -36.30
CA GLN A 152 -3.40 -1.78 -36.55
C GLN A 152 -4.09 -2.76 -37.52
N GLY A 153 -5.29 -2.46 -38.01
CA GLY A 153 -6.00 -3.28 -38.97
C GLY A 153 -6.67 -4.53 -38.37
N MET A 154 -6.94 -4.54 -37.05
CA MET A 154 -7.69 -5.63 -36.43
C MET A 154 -9.14 -5.65 -36.93
N LEU A 155 -9.71 -6.86 -37.02
CA LEU A 155 -11.11 -7.04 -37.40
C LEU A 155 -12.03 -6.44 -36.33
N GLU A 156 -13.10 -5.77 -36.75
CA GLU A 156 -14.04 -5.10 -35.83
C GLU A 156 -14.63 -6.08 -34.78
N GLU A 157 -14.86 -7.32 -35.14
CA GLU A 157 -15.34 -8.37 -34.21
C GLU A 157 -14.32 -8.66 -33.11
N GLN A 158 -13.04 -8.69 -33.45
CA GLN A 158 -11.95 -8.88 -32.47
C GLN A 158 -11.82 -7.67 -31.55
N ILE A 159 -11.95 -6.45 -32.11
CA ILE A 159 -11.92 -5.21 -31.34
C ILE A 159 -13.06 -5.22 -30.32
N GLN A 160 -14.30 -5.51 -30.74
CA GLN A 160 -15.45 -5.54 -29.85
C GLN A 160 -15.30 -6.58 -28.73
N SER A 161 -14.77 -7.75 -29.05
CA SER A 161 -14.46 -8.79 -28.05
C SER A 161 -13.47 -8.28 -27.00
N GLN A 162 -12.38 -7.64 -27.43
CA GLN A 162 -11.36 -7.07 -26.50
C GLN A 162 -11.94 -5.92 -25.66
N MET A 163 -12.78 -5.06 -26.28
CA MET A 163 -13.41 -3.96 -25.55
C MET A 163 -14.42 -4.45 -24.51
N THR A 164 -15.11 -5.54 -24.76
CA THR A 164 -16.00 -6.17 -23.78
C THR A 164 -15.19 -6.64 -22.57
N VAL A 165 -14.11 -7.38 -22.79
CA VAL A 165 -13.20 -7.83 -21.72
C VAL A 165 -12.62 -6.63 -20.93
N ALA A 166 -12.24 -5.54 -21.62
CA ALA A 166 -11.71 -4.35 -20.97
C ALA A 166 -12.77 -3.66 -20.08
N ARG A 167 -14.02 -3.57 -20.54
CA ARG A 167 -15.14 -3.01 -19.75
C ARG A 167 -15.48 -3.88 -18.54
N GLU A 168 -15.51 -5.19 -18.70
CA GLU A 168 -15.72 -6.12 -17.59
C GLU A 168 -14.60 -6.02 -16.55
N ALA A 169 -13.34 -5.95 -16.99
CA ALA A 169 -12.19 -5.76 -16.10
C ALA A 169 -12.29 -4.43 -15.33
N MET A 170 -12.73 -3.36 -15.98
CA MET A 170 -12.94 -2.06 -15.34
C MET A 170 -14.06 -2.13 -14.28
N GLN A 171 -15.16 -2.78 -14.58
CA GLN A 171 -16.25 -2.97 -13.62
C GLN A 171 -15.80 -3.81 -12.42
N GLN A 172 -15.03 -4.86 -12.68
CA GLN A 172 -14.42 -5.67 -11.62
C GLN A 172 -13.43 -4.87 -10.76
N PHE A 173 -12.66 -3.95 -11.36
CA PHE A 173 -11.75 -3.08 -10.64
C PHE A 173 -12.45 -2.24 -9.55
N THR A 174 -13.67 -1.77 -9.83
CA THR A 174 -14.47 -1.01 -8.85
C THR A 174 -14.75 -1.84 -7.58
N TYR A 175 -15.03 -3.13 -7.73
CA TYR A 175 -15.23 -4.02 -6.59
C TYR A 175 -13.93 -4.34 -5.84
N MET A 176 -12.78 -4.27 -6.51
CA MET A 176 -11.47 -4.59 -5.94
C MET A 176 -10.86 -3.46 -5.11
N ILE A 177 -11.33 -2.21 -5.26
CA ILE A 177 -10.64 -1.01 -4.82
C ILE A 177 -10.29 -1.00 -3.32
N ALA A 178 -11.19 -1.49 -2.46
CA ALA A 178 -10.98 -1.48 -1.02
C ALA A 178 -9.87 -2.47 -0.60
N GLY A 179 -9.93 -3.71 -1.08
CA GLY A 179 -8.93 -4.73 -0.76
C GLY A 179 -7.58 -4.43 -1.39
N ALA A 180 -7.56 -3.97 -2.64
CA ALA A 180 -6.33 -3.56 -3.32
C ALA A 180 -5.68 -2.36 -2.63
N SER A 181 -6.46 -1.35 -2.23
CA SER A 181 -5.98 -0.21 -1.47
C SER A 181 -5.44 -0.63 -0.10
N PHE A 182 -6.12 -1.54 0.60
CA PHE A 182 -5.61 -2.08 1.87
C PHE A 182 -4.21 -2.68 1.69
N VAL A 183 -4.05 -3.56 0.72
CA VAL A 183 -2.76 -4.22 0.45
C VAL A 183 -1.71 -3.20 0.03
N GLY A 184 -2.04 -2.32 -0.91
CA GLY A 184 -1.12 -1.30 -1.43
C GLY A 184 -0.61 -0.36 -0.33
N VAL A 185 -1.52 0.16 0.51
CA VAL A 185 -1.16 1.06 1.62
C VAL A 185 -0.40 0.32 2.72
N ALA A 186 -0.75 -0.93 3.03
CA ALA A 186 0.01 -1.73 3.99
C ALA A 186 1.45 -1.99 3.50
N CYS A 187 1.64 -2.32 2.23
CA CYS A 187 2.96 -2.44 1.61
C CYS A 187 3.72 -1.10 1.65
N LEU A 188 3.06 0.00 1.33
CA LEU A 188 3.65 1.34 1.40
C LEU A 188 4.09 1.67 2.83
N ASN A 189 3.28 1.40 3.84
CA ASN A 189 3.63 1.59 5.25
C ASN A 189 4.88 0.80 5.65
N TYR A 190 5.03 -0.44 5.14
CA TYR A 190 6.25 -1.22 5.36
C TYR A 190 7.48 -0.56 4.73
N VAL A 191 7.37 -0.10 3.48
CA VAL A 191 8.46 0.60 2.78
C VAL A 191 8.83 1.90 3.49
N ILE A 192 7.85 2.68 3.95
CA ILE A 192 8.05 3.90 4.73
C ILE A 192 8.84 3.60 6.01
N CYS A 193 8.44 2.60 6.77
CA CYS A 193 9.15 2.19 7.98
C CYS A 193 10.56 1.67 7.68
N TRP A 194 10.75 0.95 6.58
CA TRP A 194 12.05 0.45 6.16
C TRP A 194 13.02 1.60 5.79
N ILE A 195 12.53 2.61 5.05
CA ILE A 195 13.33 3.81 4.73
C ILE A 195 13.65 4.62 5.99
N ALA A 196 12.65 4.84 6.86
CA ALA A 196 12.85 5.54 8.12
C ALA A 196 13.90 4.85 9.00
N ASN A 197 13.89 3.51 9.09
CA ASN A 197 14.93 2.74 9.76
C ASN A 197 16.31 2.97 9.16
N GLY A 198 16.41 3.00 7.82
CA GLY A 198 17.68 3.29 7.13
C GLY A 198 18.24 4.67 7.48
N ILE A 199 17.38 5.68 7.59
CA ILE A 199 17.75 7.04 8.00
C ILE A 199 18.15 7.05 9.47
N MET A 200 17.36 6.43 10.35
CA MET A 200 17.62 6.40 11.80
C MET A 200 18.94 5.70 12.14
N ARG A 201 19.27 4.60 11.48
CA ARG A 201 20.58 3.92 11.64
C ARG A 201 21.76 4.83 11.32
N ARG A 202 21.66 5.57 10.21
CA ARG A 202 22.72 6.51 9.79
C ARG A 202 22.81 7.74 10.71
N ALA A 203 21.67 8.16 11.27
CA ALA A 203 21.59 9.32 12.17
C ALA A 203 21.93 8.98 13.64
N GLY A 204 22.37 7.74 13.94
CA GLY A 204 22.67 7.29 15.30
C GLY A 204 21.43 7.14 16.20
N GLY A 205 20.24 7.08 15.60
CA GLY A 205 18.97 6.89 16.30
C GLY A 205 18.63 5.40 16.48
N ARG A 206 17.56 5.16 17.25
CA ARG A 206 17.03 3.80 17.45
C ARG A 206 16.08 3.46 16.32
N ASP A 207 16.37 2.39 15.58
CA ASP A 207 15.48 1.81 14.57
C ASP A 207 14.43 0.87 15.18
N LEU A 208 13.40 0.58 14.40
CA LEU A 208 12.38 -0.40 14.74
C LEU A 208 12.80 -1.77 14.20
N PRO A 209 12.72 -2.86 14.97
CA PRO A 209 13.01 -4.20 14.46
C PRO A 209 11.89 -4.65 13.49
N LEU A 210 12.05 -4.34 12.20
CA LEU A 210 11.17 -4.87 11.17
C LEU A 210 11.62 -6.29 10.81
N PRO A 211 10.70 -7.27 10.77
CA PRO A 211 11.04 -8.61 10.36
C PRO A 211 11.48 -8.61 8.90
N GLY A 212 12.60 -9.26 8.60
CA GLY A 212 13.01 -9.52 7.22
C GLY A 212 12.03 -10.45 6.51
N VAL A 213 12.08 -10.48 5.19
CA VAL A 213 11.16 -11.31 4.36
C VAL A 213 11.18 -12.79 4.76
N LEU A 214 12.33 -13.32 5.17
CA LEU A 214 12.47 -14.71 5.69
C LEU A 214 11.64 -15.00 6.94
N GLN A 215 11.35 -13.99 7.75
CA GLN A 215 10.65 -14.11 9.03
C GLN A 215 9.14 -13.86 8.89
N TRP A 216 8.68 -13.45 7.72
CA TRP A 216 7.27 -13.19 7.51
C TRP A 216 6.47 -14.48 7.65
N ARG A 217 5.51 -14.44 8.56
CA ARG A 217 4.51 -15.49 8.75
C ARG A 217 3.14 -14.85 8.83
N MET A 218 2.35 -15.10 7.81
CA MET A 218 0.96 -14.68 7.80
C MET A 218 0.15 -15.51 8.79
N PRO A 219 -0.91 -14.96 9.38
CA PRO A 219 -1.77 -15.72 10.26
C PRO A 219 -2.53 -16.81 9.49
N LYS A 220 -2.75 -17.97 10.13
CA LYS A 220 -3.43 -19.11 9.49
C LYS A 220 -4.84 -18.79 8.99
N TRP A 221 -5.50 -17.80 9.59
CA TRP A 221 -6.82 -17.37 9.12
C TRP A 221 -6.81 -16.77 7.70
N SER A 222 -5.66 -16.38 7.15
CA SER A 222 -5.56 -15.94 5.76
C SER A 222 -5.97 -17.02 4.76
N VAL A 223 -5.75 -18.30 5.08
CA VAL A 223 -6.23 -19.43 4.27
C VAL A 223 -7.75 -19.49 4.27
N TYR A 224 -8.37 -19.34 5.44
CA TYR A 224 -9.84 -19.34 5.55
C TYR A 224 -10.46 -18.14 4.85
N LEU A 225 -9.82 -16.97 4.92
CA LEU A 225 -10.27 -15.77 4.20
C LEU A 225 -10.24 -15.98 2.69
N PHE A 226 -9.17 -16.57 2.16
CA PHE A 226 -9.05 -16.92 0.75
C PHE A 226 -10.11 -17.91 0.31
N LEU A 227 -10.28 -19.01 1.05
CA LEU A 227 -11.29 -20.04 0.73
C LEU A 227 -12.72 -19.49 0.82
N LEU A 228 -13.00 -18.65 1.81
CA LEU A 228 -14.29 -17.99 1.94
C LEU A 228 -14.52 -17.03 0.75
N GLY A 229 -13.50 -16.27 0.34
CA GLY A 229 -13.57 -15.45 -0.86
C GLY A 229 -13.91 -16.26 -2.12
N LEU A 230 -13.27 -17.43 -2.31
CA LEU A 230 -13.57 -18.34 -3.43
C LEU A 230 -15.01 -18.87 -3.38
N ILE A 231 -15.48 -19.29 -2.21
CA ILE A 231 -16.88 -19.79 -2.03
C ILE A 231 -17.87 -18.68 -2.34
N LEU A 232 -17.62 -17.47 -1.83
CA LEU A 232 -18.50 -16.34 -2.09
C LEU A 232 -18.50 -15.93 -3.57
N GLN A 233 -17.35 -15.99 -4.26
CA GLN A 233 -17.30 -15.75 -5.71
C GLN A 233 -18.11 -16.76 -6.51
N TYR A 234 -18.08 -18.04 -6.10
CA TYR A 234 -18.96 -19.04 -6.70
C TYR A 234 -20.44 -18.67 -6.50
N TRP A 235 -20.82 -18.19 -5.33
CA TRP A 235 -22.18 -17.75 -5.03
C TRP A 235 -22.60 -16.50 -5.81
N VAL A 236 -21.67 -15.58 -6.10
CA VAL A 236 -21.94 -14.40 -6.97
C VAL A 236 -22.39 -14.83 -8.35
N ASN A 237 -21.85 -15.91 -8.91
CA ASN A 237 -22.27 -16.43 -10.21
C ASN A 237 -23.72 -16.97 -10.21
N LEU A 238 -24.22 -17.42 -9.05
CA LEU A 238 -25.58 -17.90 -8.86
C LEU A 238 -26.56 -16.76 -8.49
N TYR A 239 -26.06 -15.81 -7.70
CA TYR A 239 -26.81 -14.68 -7.14
C TYR A 239 -26.01 -13.39 -7.33
N PRO A 240 -26.15 -12.68 -8.47
CA PRO A 240 -25.31 -11.54 -8.83
C PRO A 240 -25.71 -10.25 -8.08
N TYR A 241 -25.66 -10.28 -6.75
CA TYR A 241 -25.86 -9.10 -5.92
C TYR A 241 -24.56 -8.29 -5.84
N GLU A 242 -24.63 -6.98 -6.07
CA GLU A 242 -23.47 -6.09 -6.03
C GLU A 242 -22.71 -6.12 -4.69
N TRP A 243 -23.45 -6.08 -3.58
CA TRP A 243 -22.84 -6.17 -2.24
C TRP A 243 -22.10 -7.49 -2.01
N LEU A 244 -22.66 -8.61 -2.55
CA LEU A 244 -22.04 -9.93 -2.42
C LEU A 244 -20.75 -9.99 -3.25
N ASN A 245 -20.77 -9.45 -4.48
CA ASN A 245 -19.59 -9.35 -5.33
C ASN A 245 -18.51 -8.50 -4.68
N PHE A 246 -18.88 -7.35 -4.09
CA PHE A 246 -17.93 -6.51 -3.34
C PHE A 246 -17.27 -7.28 -2.20
N ILE A 247 -18.02 -7.96 -1.34
CA ILE A 247 -17.46 -8.73 -0.21
C ILE A 247 -16.61 -9.90 -0.72
N ALA A 248 -17.12 -10.68 -1.68
CA ALA A 248 -16.43 -11.83 -2.24
C ALA A 248 -15.07 -11.45 -2.83
N THR A 249 -15.07 -10.41 -3.66
CA THR A 249 -13.85 -9.93 -4.32
C THR A 249 -12.83 -9.42 -3.33
N ASN A 250 -13.23 -8.65 -2.33
CA ASN A 250 -12.28 -8.12 -1.34
C ASN A 250 -11.72 -9.21 -0.42
N PHE A 251 -12.52 -10.19 -0.02
CA PHE A 251 -12.02 -11.33 0.75
C PHE A 251 -11.04 -12.19 -0.05
N PHE A 252 -11.37 -12.44 -1.32
CA PHE A 252 -10.47 -13.14 -2.23
C PHE A 252 -9.14 -12.41 -2.42
N ILE A 253 -9.17 -11.10 -2.66
CA ILE A 253 -7.98 -10.28 -2.85
C ILE A 253 -7.11 -10.29 -1.59
N LEU A 254 -7.68 -9.97 -0.44
CA LEU A 254 -6.94 -9.94 0.82
C LEU A 254 -6.31 -11.29 1.12
N GLY A 255 -7.07 -12.38 1.01
CA GLY A 255 -6.56 -13.74 1.19
C GLY A 255 -5.45 -14.07 0.19
N SER A 256 -5.65 -13.77 -1.09
CA SER A 256 -4.68 -14.02 -2.16
C SER A 256 -3.36 -13.32 -1.93
N TYR A 257 -3.36 -12.03 -1.61
CA TYR A 257 -2.13 -11.28 -1.37
C TYR A 257 -1.42 -11.72 -0.08
N MET A 258 -2.16 -12.11 0.96
CA MET A 258 -1.55 -12.67 2.17
C MET A 258 -0.87 -14.02 1.87
N LEU A 259 -1.52 -14.90 1.09
CA LEU A 259 -0.95 -16.17 0.67
C LEU A 259 0.23 -15.98 -0.29
N LEU A 260 0.15 -15.00 -1.19
CA LEU A 260 1.26 -14.63 -2.08
C LEU A 260 2.49 -14.18 -1.28
N ALA A 261 2.31 -13.28 -0.32
CA ALA A 261 3.38 -12.81 0.55
C ALA A 261 4.00 -13.97 1.36
N GLN A 262 3.19 -14.90 1.88
CA GLN A 262 3.65 -16.10 2.55
C GLN A 262 4.43 -17.01 1.61
N GLY A 263 3.95 -17.23 0.39
CA GLY A 263 4.61 -18.06 -0.63
C GLY A 263 5.97 -17.49 -1.05
N LEU A 264 6.04 -16.18 -1.31
CA LEU A 264 7.31 -15.50 -1.62
C LEU A 264 8.31 -15.63 -0.47
N SER A 265 7.85 -15.47 0.77
CA SER A 265 8.68 -15.62 1.96
C SER A 265 9.15 -17.08 2.13
N CYS A 266 8.31 -18.08 1.82
CA CYS A 266 8.66 -19.50 1.83
C CYS A 266 9.69 -19.82 0.74
N LEU A 267 9.48 -19.34 -0.49
CA LEU A 267 10.43 -19.52 -1.60
C LEU A 267 11.77 -18.87 -1.28
N TRP A 268 11.76 -17.65 -0.72
CA TRP A 268 13.00 -17.01 -0.29
C TRP A 268 13.75 -17.85 0.74
N TYR A 269 13.04 -18.41 1.72
CA TYR A 269 13.62 -19.30 2.72
C TYR A 269 14.27 -20.54 2.05
N ILE A 270 13.56 -21.21 1.15
CA ILE A 270 14.05 -22.39 0.42
C ILE A 270 15.31 -22.05 -0.39
N LEU A 271 15.29 -20.97 -1.14
CA LEU A 271 16.45 -20.57 -1.95
C LEU A 271 17.67 -20.24 -1.08
N HIS A 272 17.44 -19.59 0.06
CA HIS A 272 18.53 -19.25 0.98
C HIS A 272 19.14 -20.49 1.65
N THR A 273 18.31 -21.46 2.05
CA THR A 273 18.79 -22.72 2.68
C THR A 273 19.54 -23.60 1.69
N HIS A 274 19.24 -23.52 0.39
CA HIS A 274 19.97 -24.21 -0.67
C HIS A 274 21.23 -23.46 -1.15
N GLY A 275 21.62 -22.38 -0.49
CA GLY A 275 22.89 -21.69 -0.77
C GLY A 275 22.87 -20.80 -2.02
N TYR A 276 21.71 -20.49 -2.60
CA TYR A 276 21.64 -19.57 -3.74
C TYR A 276 22.11 -18.17 -3.34
N SER A 277 22.84 -17.51 -4.25
CA SER A 277 23.25 -16.11 -4.05
C SER A 277 22.01 -15.17 -3.93
N LYS A 278 22.15 -14.04 -3.23
CA LYS A 278 21.07 -13.05 -3.09
C LYS A 278 20.51 -12.60 -4.43
N THR A 279 21.41 -12.36 -5.41
CA THR A 279 21.02 -11.91 -6.77
C THR A 279 20.18 -12.97 -7.48
N MET A 280 20.63 -14.23 -7.44
CA MET A 280 19.89 -15.36 -8.03
C MET A 280 18.54 -15.54 -7.34
N SER A 281 18.49 -15.47 -6.01
CA SER A 281 17.24 -15.58 -5.25
C SER A 281 16.27 -14.46 -5.60
N MET A 282 16.73 -13.22 -5.75
CA MET A 282 15.89 -12.10 -6.19
C MET A 282 15.35 -12.32 -7.60
N LEU A 283 16.18 -12.80 -8.53
CA LEU A 283 15.75 -13.10 -9.90
C LEU A 283 14.69 -14.19 -9.92
N LEU A 284 14.90 -15.30 -9.21
CA LEU A 284 13.95 -16.40 -9.15
C LEU A 284 12.64 -16.00 -8.50
N ILE A 285 12.67 -15.17 -7.46
CA ILE A 285 11.45 -14.61 -6.84
C ILE A 285 10.71 -13.69 -7.80
N PHE A 286 11.44 -12.83 -8.52
CA PHE A 286 10.83 -11.97 -9.52
C PHE A 286 10.16 -12.81 -10.62
N LEU A 287 10.82 -13.85 -11.12
CA LEU A 287 10.23 -14.77 -12.09
C LEU A 287 9.04 -15.55 -11.52
N SER A 288 9.07 -15.90 -10.23
CA SER A 288 7.95 -16.61 -9.58
C SER A 288 6.67 -15.78 -9.51
N LEU A 289 6.77 -14.44 -9.55
CA LEU A 289 5.60 -13.56 -9.60
C LEU A 289 4.77 -13.75 -10.87
N LEU A 290 5.40 -14.19 -11.97
CA LEU A 290 4.69 -14.57 -13.21
C LEU A 290 3.78 -15.79 -13.00
N MET A 291 4.08 -16.60 -11.99
CA MET A 291 3.31 -17.78 -11.60
C MET A 291 2.57 -17.55 -10.26
N GLY A 292 1.93 -16.39 -10.12
CA GLY A 292 1.33 -15.92 -8.85
C GLY A 292 0.45 -16.97 -8.16
N TYR A 293 -0.40 -17.69 -8.90
CA TYR A 293 -1.23 -18.76 -8.32
C TYR A 293 -0.42 -19.92 -7.73
N ALA A 294 0.67 -20.33 -8.39
CA ALA A 294 1.55 -21.37 -7.85
C ALA A 294 2.22 -20.91 -6.55
N VAL A 295 2.66 -19.67 -6.51
CA VAL A 295 3.25 -19.07 -5.30
C VAL A 295 2.23 -19.00 -4.16
N MET A 296 0.98 -18.65 -4.45
CA MET A 296 -0.11 -18.66 -3.46
C MET A 296 -0.36 -20.07 -2.90
N ILE A 297 -0.36 -21.11 -3.76
CA ILE A 297 -0.48 -22.50 -3.31
C ILE A 297 0.68 -22.87 -2.40
N VAL A 298 1.91 -22.52 -2.74
CA VAL A 298 3.09 -22.72 -1.87
C VAL A 298 2.89 -22.02 -0.52
N GLY A 299 2.38 -20.79 -0.51
CA GLY A 299 2.07 -20.04 0.70
C GLY A 299 1.00 -20.71 1.56
N MET A 300 -0.05 -21.23 0.94
CA MET A 300 -1.11 -21.98 1.61
C MET A 300 -0.56 -23.27 2.23
N LEU A 301 0.24 -24.03 1.48
CA LEU A 301 0.86 -25.26 1.98
C LEU A 301 1.84 -24.97 3.15
N ASP A 302 2.61 -23.88 3.07
CA ASP A 302 3.52 -23.48 4.15
C ASP A 302 2.75 -23.17 5.44
N LEU A 303 1.60 -22.48 5.36
CA LEU A 303 0.77 -22.19 6.53
C LEU A 303 0.08 -23.41 7.13
N LEU A 304 -0.34 -24.36 6.29
CA LEU A 304 -1.05 -25.56 6.73
C LEU A 304 -0.10 -26.66 7.23
N MET A 305 1.03 -26.86 6.55
CA MET A 305 1.93 -28.00 6.75
C MET A 305 3.28 -27.63 7.39
N ASP A 306 3.54 -26.33 7.61
CA ASP A 306 4.82 -25.78 8.11
C ASP A 306 6.03 -26.30 7.31
N LEU A 307 6.00 -26.05 5.99
CA LEU A 307 7.01 -26.55 5.05
C LEU A 307 8.43 -26.14 5.44
N ARG A 308 8.62 -24.92 5.92
CA ARG A 308 9.93 -24.42 6.35
C ARG A 308 10.52 -25.25 7.48
N HIS A 309 9.71 -25.60 8.48
CA HIS A 309 10.17 -26.41 9.61
C HIS A 309 10.53 -27.84 9.19
N ARG A 310 9.73 -28.41 8.27
CA ARG A 310 10.01 -29.77 7.74
C ARG A 310 11.29 -29.80 6.90
N LEU A 311 11.52 -28.80 6.07
CA LEU A 311 12.72 -28.68 5.25
C LEU A 311 13.98 -28.43 6.11
N ALA A 312 13.86 -27.57 7.13
CA ALA A 312 14.96 -27.32 8.07
C ALA A 312 15.37 -28.60 8.83
N LYS A 313 14.40 -29.41 9.25
CA LYS A 313 14.68 -30.69 9.93
C LYS A 313 15.39 -31.69 9.04
N ARG A 314 15.00 -31.79 7.76
CA ARG A 314 15.61 -32.71 6.79
C ARG A 314 17.04 -32.33 6.47
N SER A 315 17.35 -31.04 6.33
CA SER A 315 18.73 -30.55 6.09
C SER A 315 19.66 -30.66 7.31
N SER A 316 19.15 -30.99 8.48
CA SER A 316 19.95 -31.25 9.69
C SER A 316 20.21 -32.76 9.94
N GLU A 317 19.52 -33.63 9.19
CA GLU A 317 19.65 -35.10 9.25
C GLU A 317 20.56 -35.66 8.15
N ASP A 318 20.81 -34.86 7.07
CA ASP A 318 21.81 -35.12 6.02
C ASP A 318 23.15 -34.41 6.32
#